data_818ec7e6522b24b42cdf7a34b153ad89
#
_entry.id   818ec7e6522b24b42cdf7a34b153ad89
#
_cell.length_a   1.000
_cell.length_b   1.000
_cell.length_c   1.000
_cell.angle_alpha   90.00
_cell.angle_beta   90.00
_cell.angle_gamma   90.00
#
_symmetry.space_group_name_H-M   'P 1'
#
loop_
_entity.id
_entity.type
_entity.pdbx_description
1 polymer ?
#
loop_
_entity_poly.entity_id
_entity_poly.type
_entity_poly.pdbx_seq_one_letter_code
_entity_poly.pdbx_strand_id
1 'polypeptide(L)'
;MKRNFGFILMGLCALLFFLNLQSRDFWAPDEGDFALIVKELKNDPIVPHLNNAPYGEKPPLFYYLAYLSKTIFFFFKDEVSLRLVSGISALLTALFLFVTISRYGDKTHAISSSLILISSPLFYWQARYLQVDMVFSMFICLSLLFFYWYYRESGIIFYYLFFIFLGLAFMTKGPLALALACPVAFFVSISWGKLRLFRTKHTIGGIIVFLAIVLPWYVMIYLKEGIPFLYENIIRQNFLRFFDAWSHNRPFYYYFTTFPIDFFPWSLFLPFGIYYTFKNIRENSLTGLTIIWFVWMFIFLSISSGKISKYMLVLLPAAATMVASGIKKETHTYNAVVFYILSLILFILGGMLFIIRIDDYVEFRNVRMWIGLISILFAIPLFFLIKVKKMLYGFFILFLWITSIYITANISVYDKVNPYKSPRAISEKIRSLTATGTPWVYYGSIRGVYVYYADSFAIHIDEHKINDLAALRYKHNEMIILTRKRDADDVNRALKKVNVISEHKIGDTQMVILGYKNKG
;
A
#
# COMPACT_ATOMS: atom_id res chain seq x y z
N MET A 1 4.79 -30.00 -13.24
CA MET A 1 3.75 -28.94 -13.41
C MET A 1 3.66 -27.96 -12.24
N LYS A 2 3.58 -28.38 -10.95
CA LYS A 2 3.55 -27.44 -9.80
C LYS A 2 4.76 -26.49 -9.74
N ARG A 3 5.96 -27.04 -9.91
CA ARG A 3 7.23 -26.29 -9.89
C ARG A 3 7.30 -25.27 -11.03
N ASN A 4 6.82 -25.63 -12.22
CA ASN A 4 6.87 -24.76 -13.40
C ASN A 4 5.94 -23.55 -13.27
N PHE A 5 4.74 -23.70 -12.68
CA PHE A 5 3.84 -22.55 -12.50
C PHE A 5 4.36 -21.58 -11.45
N GLY A 6 5.06 -22.03 -10.41
CA GLY A 6 5.73 -21.13 -9.47
C GLY A 6 6.72 -20.19 -10.16
N PHE A 7 7.51 -20.69 -11.10
CA PHE A 7 8.42 -19.86 -11.91
C PHE A 7 7.67 -18.92 -12.86
N ILE A 8 6.56 -19.37 -13.47
CA ILE A 8 5.72 -18.50 -14.29
C ILE A 8 5.13 -17.37 -13.43
N LEU A 9 4.62 -17.69 -12.24
CA LEU A 9 4.09 -16.70 -11.31
C LEU A 9 5.16 -15.68 -10.90
N MET A 10 6.39 -16.13 -10.61
CA MET A 10 7.50 -15.22 -10.34
C MET A 10 7.79 -14.29 -11.53
N GLY A 11 7.81 -14.83 -12.76
CA GLY A 11 8.00 -14.04 -13.98
C GLY A 11 6.88 -13.00 -14.19
N LEU A 12 5.62 -13.38 -13.95
CA LEU A 12 4.47 -12.46 -14.02
C LEU A 12 4.55 -11.37 -12.94
N CYS A 13 4.91 -11.74 -11.70
CA CYS A 13 5.13 -10.76 -10.65
C CYS A 13 6.30 -9.82 -10.99
N ALA A 14 7.39 -10.36 -11.54
CA ALA A 14 8.52 -9.54 -11.96
C ALA A 14 8.12 -8.53 -13.03
N LEU A 15 7.36 -8.96 -14.03
CA LEU A 15 6.85 -8.09 -15.09
C LEU A 15 5.88 -7.03 -14.55
N LEU A 16 4.97 -7.40 -13.66
CA LEU A 16 3.96 -6.48 -13.15
C LEU A 16 4.51 -5.49 -12.12
N PHE A 17 5.34 -5.97 -11.19
CA PHE A 17 5.73 -5.19 -10.03
C PHE A 17 7.02 -4.41 -10.23
N PHE A 18 7.95 -4.89 -11.07
CA PHE A 18 9.28 -4.28 -11.20
C PHE A 18 9.52 -3.58 -12.54
N LEU A 19 8.67 -3.85 -13.57
CA LEU A 19 8.83 -3.20 -14.87
C LEU A 19 8.74 -1.67 -14.72
N ASN A 20 9.81 -0.97 -15.13
CA ASN A 20 9.88 0.48 -15.23
C ASN A 20 9.55 1.24 -13.92
N LEU A 21 10.04 0.74 -12.76
CA LEU A 21 9.86 1.41 -11.46
C LEU A 21 10.51 2.81 -11.41
N GLN A 22 11.56 3.03 -12.21
CA GLN A 22 12.29 4.31 -12.28
C GLN A 22 11.50 5.42 -12.98
N SER A 23 10.45 5.11 -13.71
CA SER A 23 9.69 6.07 -14.50
C SER A 23 8.93 7.08 -13.65
N ARG A 24 8.71 6.77 -12.39
CA ARG A 24 7.94 7.59 -11.46
C ARG A 24 8.81 8.09 -10.32
N ASP A 25 8.84 9.41 -10.13
CA ASP A 25 9.41 10.04 -8.95
C ASP A 25 8.66 9.62 -7.68
N PHE A 26 9.21 9.92 -6.50
CA PHE A 26 8.44 9.82 -5.26
C PHE A 26 7.33 10.88 -5.25
N TRP A 27 6.11 10.44 -5.00
CA TRP A 27 4.96 11.33 -4.90
C TRP A 27 4.54 11.52 -3.44
N ALA A 28 4.04 12.72 -3.15
CA ALA A 28 3.42 13.00 -1.86
C ALA A 28 2.10 12.19 -1.72
N PRO A 29 1.66 11.88 -0.49
CA PRO A 29 2.32 12.22 0.77
C PRO A 29 3.39 11.20 1.22
N ASP A 30 3.14 9.91 1.05
CA ASP A 30 3.81 8.88 1.84
C ASP A 30 5.20 8.49 1.34
N GLU A 31 5.38 8.34 -0.01
CA GLU A 31 6.65 7.83 -0.55
C GLU A 31 7.86 8.68 -0.17
N GLY A 32 7.70 10.01 -0.28
CA GLY A 32 8.79 10.93 0.03
C GLY A 32 9.09 11.02 1.51
N ASP A 33 8.06 10.94 2.36
CA ASP A 33 8.24 10.92 3.80
C ASP A 33 9.02 9.67 4.22
N PHE A 34 8.65 8.49 3.68
CA PHE A 34 9.36 7.25 3.98
C PHE A 34 10.76 7.20 3.38
N ALA A 35 10.97 7.75 2.18
CA ALA A 35 12.30 7.85 1.58
C ALA A 35 13.22 8.75 2.43
N LEU A 36 12.70 9.85 2.97
CA LEU A 36 13.45 10.73 3.86
C LEU A 36 13.79 10.03 5.18
N ILE A 37 12.81 9.35 5.80
CA ILE A 37 13.06 8.59 7.03
C ILE A 37 14.15 7.55 6.80
N VAL A 38 14.10 6.80 5.70
CA VAL A 38 15.15 5.82 5.35
C VAL A 38 16.51 6.49 5.16
N LYS A 39 16.55 7.69 4.56
CA LYS A 39 17.78 8.46 4.41
C LYS A 39 18.38 8.90 5.76
N GLU A 40 17.53 9.25 6.73
CA GLU A 40 17.91 9.70 8.06
C GLU A 40 18.28 8.56 9.02
N LEU A 41 17.89 7.31 8.74
CA LEU A 41 18.23 6.13 9.58
C LEU A 41 19.75 5.94 9.81
N LYS A 42 20.58 6.42 8.90
CA LYS A 42 22.04 6.38 9.07
C LYS A 42 22.53 7.23 10.25
N ASN A 43 21.77 8.27 10.62
CA ASN A 43 22.11 9.18 11.71
C ASN A 43 21.63 8.64 13.06
N ASP A 44 20.47 7.97 13.05
CA ASP A 44 19.89 7.33 14.24
C ASP A 44 19.12 6.07 13.81
N PRO A 45 19.72 4.88 14.01
CA PRO A 45 19.08 3.63 13.62
C PRO A 45 17.96 3.18 14.56
N ILE A 46 17.82 3.78 15.74
CA ILE A 46 16.81 3.40 16.75
C ILE A 46 15.55 4.23 16.59
N VAL A 47 15.70 5.56 16.50
CA VAL A 47 14.59 6.50 16.38
C VAL A 47 14.43 6.89 14.92
N PRO A 48 13.30 6.55 14.26
CA PRO A 48 12.99 7.10 12.95
C PRO A 48 12.83 8.63 13.04
N HIS A 49 13.41 9.36 12.10
CA HIS A 49 13.30 10.82 12.01
C HIS A 49 12.70 11.24 10.68
N LEU A 50 11.93 12.31 10.70
CA LEU A 50 11.43 13.00 9.51
C LEU A 50 11.84 14.48 9.60
N ASN A 51 12.76 14.89 8.75
CA ASN A 51 13.36 16.23 8.77
C ASN A 51 13.96 16.58 10.15
N ASN A 52 14.82 15.70 10.66
CA ASN A 52 15.46 15.73 11.98
C ASN A 52 14.53 15.69 13.21
N ALA A 53 13.22 15.58 13.03
CA ALA A 53 12.27 15.42 14.14
C ALA A 53 11.95 13.95 14.37
N PRO A 54 11.86 13.45 15.63
CA PRO A 54 11.45 12.08 15.92
C PRO A 54 10.09 11.76 15.31
N TYR A 55 10.01 10.63 14.60
CA TYR A 55 8.81 10.17 13.90
C TYR A 55 8.20 8.95 14.59
N GLY A 56 7.21 9.18 15.44
CA GLY A 56 6.56 8.16 16.27
C GLY A 56 5.36 7.45 15.63
N GLU A 57 4.99 7.73 14.38
CA GLU A 57 3.74 7.18 13.84
C GLU A 57 3.77 5.68 13.60
N LYS A 58 4.92 5.10 13.26
CA LYS A 58 5.05 3.67 12.94
C LYS A 58 6.31 3.07 13.56
N PRO A 59 6.27 1.76 13.92
CA PRO A 59 7.47 1.00 14.27
C PRO A 59 8.44 0.89 13.08
N PRO A 60 9.73 0.57 13.31
CA PRO A 60 10.80 0.82 12.35
C PRO A 60 11.02 -0.24 11.28
N LEU A 61 10.43 -1.44 11.40
CA LEU A 61 10.81 -2.59 10.56
C LEU A 61 10.71 -2.31 9.06
N PHE A 62 9.67 -1.58 8.63
CA PHE A 62 9.55 -1.21 7.22
C PHE A 62 10.73 -0.37 6.74
N TYR A 63 11.17 0.60 7.54
CA TYR A 63 12.29 1.48 7.19
C TYR A 63 13.60 0.71 7.17
N TYR A 64 13.81 -0.25 8.09
CA TYR A 64 14.98 -1.12 8.07
C TYR A 64 15.02 -2.00 6.80
N LEU A 65 13.88 -2.58 6.40
CA LEU A 65 13.79 -3.37 5.17
C LEU A 65 14.03 -2.51 3.93
N ALA A 66 13.52 -1.28 3.91
CA ALA A 66 13.75 -0.34 2.80
C ALA A 66 15.22 0.12 2.75
N TYR A 67 15.85 0.38 3.91
CA TYR A 67 17.27 0.68 4.00
C TYR A 67 18.14 -0.48 3.53
N LEU A 68 17.83 -1.71 3.97
CA LEU A 68 18.50 -2.93 3.51
C LEU A 68 18.37 -3.11 2.00
N SER A 69 17.16 -2.90 1.45
CA SER A 69 16.92 -2.93 0.01
C SER A 69 17.78 -1.91 -0.73
N LYS A 70 17.85 -0.67 -0.24
CA LYS A 70 18.72 0.37 -0.81
C LYS A 70 20.19 -0.04 -0.75
N THR A 71 20.63 -0.67 0.34
CA THR A 71 22.02 -1.10 0.51
C THR A 71 22.38 -2.26 -0.43
N ILE A 72 21.49 -3.26 -0.59
CA ILE A 72 21.71 -4.39 -1.48
C ILE A 72 21.68 -3.96 -2.95
N PHE A 73 20.72 -3.12 -3.30
CA PHE A 73 20.45 -2.68 -4.67
C PHE A 73 20.97 -1.25 -4.93
N PHE A 74 22.13 -0.91 -4.37
CA PHE A 74 22.74 0.43 -4.40
C PHE A 74 23.00 0.96 -5.82
N PHE A 75 23.10 0.08 -6.81
CA PHE A 75 23.31 0.42 -8.22
C PHE A 75 22.06 0.92 -8.94
N PHE A 76 20.88 0.78 -8.34
CA PHE A 76 19.66 1.40 -8.83
C PHE A 76 19.43 2.77 -8.19
N LYS A 77 18.64 3.62 -8.87
CA LYS A 77 18.12 4.85 -8.27
C LYS A 77 17.28 4.53 -7.03
N ASP A 78 17.22 5.48 -6.10
CA ASP A 78 16.46 5.33 -4.86
C ASP A 78 14.97 5.00 -5.11
N GLU A 79 14.36 5.58 -6.16
CA GLU A 79 12.99 5.29 -6.54
C GLU A 79 12.76 3.81 -6.90
N VAL A 80 13.78 3.12 -7.36
CA VAL A 80 13.73 1.66 -7.62
C VAL A 80 14.05 0.90 -6.35
N SER A 81 15.27 1.12 -5.80
CA SER A 81 15.79 0.32 -4.69
C SER A 81 14.89 0.33 -3.46
N LEU A 82 14.26 1.46 -3.14
CA LEU A 82 13.32 1.55 -2.01
C LEU A 82 11.98 0.86 -2.30
N ARG A 83 11.44 0.98 -3.53
CA ARG A 83 10.19 0.32 -3.91
C ARG A 83 10.29 -1.19 -4.01
N LEU A 84 11.50 -1.74 -4.22
CA LEU A 84 11.71 -3.20 -4.25
C LEU A 84 11.19 -3.88 -2.99
N VAL A 85 11.22 -3.22 -1.82
CA VAL A 85 10.70 -3.82 -0.58
C VAL A 85 9.20 -4.16 -0.71
N SER A 86 8.41 -3.28 -1.32
CA SER A 86 6.98 -3.54 -1.55
C SER A 86 6.76 -4.60 -2.63
N GLY A 87 7.51 -4.52 -3.75
CA GLY A 87 7.42 -5.50 -4.84
C GLY A 87 7.79 -6.92 -4.40
N ILE A 88 8.85 -7.07 -3.62
CA ILE A 88 9.27 -8.36 -3.05
C ILE A 88 8.22 -8.88 -2.06
N SER A 89 7.65 -8.01 -1.23
CA SER A 89 6.58 -8.40 -0.30
C SER A 89 5.34 -8.88 -1.02
N ALA A 90 4.95 -8.24 -2.12
CA ALA A 90 3.86 -8.68 -2.98
C ALA A 90 4.14 -10.03 -3.63
N LEU A 91 5.34 -10.22 -4.18
CA LEU A 91 5.80 -11.49 -4.74
C LEU A 91 5.70 -12.62 -3.71
N LEU A 92 6.25 -12.42 -2.51
CA LEU A 92 6.22 -13.41 -1.42
C LEU A 92 4.78 -13.73 -1.01
N THR A 93 3.91 -12.72 -0.88
CA THR A 93 2.49 -12.94 -0.57
C THR A 93 1.83 -13.84 -1.61
N ALA A 94 2.01 -13.56 -2.91
CA ALA A 94 1.43 -14.35 -3.99
C ALA A 94 2.00 -15.78 -4.03
N LEU A 95 3.32 -15.94 -3.84
CA LEU A 95 3.97 -17.27 -3.82
C LEU A 95 3.51 -18.13 -2.64
N PHE A 96 3.46 -17.57 -1.42
CA PHE A 96 3.02 -18.34 -0.25
C PHE A 96 1.55 -18.70 -0.33
N LEU A 97 0.71 -17.82 -0.86
CA LEU A 97 -0.70 -18.14 -1.15
C LEU A 97 -0.78 -19.31 -2.15
N PHE A 98 -0.06 -19.22 -3.27
CA PHE A 98 0.00 -20.27 -4.28
C PHE A 98 0.47 -21.60 -3.69
N VAL A 99 1.58 -21.60 -2.93
CA VAL A 99 2.15 -22.80 -2.31
C VAL A 99 1.15 -23.41 -1.34
N THR A 100 0.51 -22.60 -0.48
CA THR A 100 -0.47 -23.09 0.51
C THR A 100 -1.67 -23.74 -0.18
N ILE A 101 -2.27 -23.07 -1.14
CA ILE A 101 -3.44 -23.63 -1.84
C ILE A 101 -3.04 -24.85 -2.69
N SER A 102 -1.86 -24.85 -3.31
CA SER A 102 -1.36 -26.02 -4.07
C SER A 102 -1.03 -27.22 -3.20
N ARG A 103 -0.63 -27.00 -1.94
CA ARG A 103 -0.26 -28.05 -0.98
C ARG A 103 -1.50 -28.74 -0.43
N TYR A 104 -2.54 -27.98 -0.09
CA TYR A 104 -3.72 -28.48 0.64
C TYR A 104 -5.01 -28.49 -0.17
N GLY A 105 -4.97 -28.00 -1.38
CA GLY A 105 -6.12 -27.88 -2.26
C GLY A 105 -5.82 -28.32 -3.69
N ASP A 106 -6.45 -27.63 -4.61
CA ASP A 106 -6.40 -27.92 -6.04
C ASP A 106 -5.52 -26.90 -6.79
N LYS A 107 -4.82 -27.37 -7.83
CA LYS A 107 -3.91 -26.54 -8.63
C LYS A 107 -4.62 -25.40 -9.35
N THR A 108 -5.79 -25.67 -9.93
CA THR A 108 -6.58 -24.64 -10.63
C THR A 108 -6.98 -23.54 -9.68
N HIS A 109 -7.40 -23.92 -8.45
CA HIS A 109 -7.72 -22.98 -7.39
C HIS A 109 -6.50 -22.13 -6.99
N ALA A 110 -5.31 -22.77 -6.82
CA ALA A 110 -4.09 -22.08 -6.48
C ALA A 110 -3.67 -21.06 -7.56
N ILE A 111 -3.70 -21.49 -8.83
CA ILE A 111 -3.38 -20.64 -9.98
C ILE A 111 -4.34 -19.45 -10.06
N SER A 112 -5.65 -19.73 -10.04
CA SER A 112 -6.68 -18.67 -10.14
C SER A 112 -6.60 -17.69 -8.99
N SER A 113 -6.43 -18.15 -7.74
CA SER A 113 -6.28 -17.26 -6.57
C SER A 113 -5.08 -16.33 -6.71
N SER A 114 -3.94 -16.86 -7.17
CA SER A 114 -2.72 -16.06 -7.33
C SER A 114 -2.84 -15.06 -8.47
N LEU A 115 -3.42 -15.44 -9.62
CA LEU A 115 -3.62 -14.54 -10.75
C LEU A 115 -4.62 -13.41 -10.41
N ILE A 116 -5.71 -13.73 -9.71
CA ILE A 116 -6.68 -12.75 -9.22
C ILE A 116 -5.99 -11.77 -8.27
N LEU A 117 -5.18 -12.27 -7.33
CA LEU A 117 -4.48 -11.43 -6.35
C LEU A 117 -3.54 -10.45 -7.04
N ILE A 118 -2.61 -10.92 -7.89
CA ILE A 118 -1.57 -10.08 -8.49
C ILE A 118 -2.12 -9.10 -9.52
N SER A 119 -3.30 -9.35 -10.08
CA SER A 119 -3.97 -8.46 -11.02
C SER A 119 -5.02 -7.54 -10.37
N SER A 120 -5.26 -7.67 -9.07
CA SER A 120 -6.16 -6.75 -8.34
C SER A 120 -5.56 -5.34 -8.29
N PRO A 121 -6.31 -4.28 -8.64
CA PRO A 121 -5.77 -2.92 -8.75
C PRO A 121 -5.06 -2.43 -7.50
N LEU A 122 -5.66 -2.61 -6.33
CA LEU A 122 -5.05 -2.20 -5.07
C LEU A 122 -3.75 -2.98 -4.79
N PHE A 123 -3.71 -4.29 -5.04
CA PHE A 123 -2.53 -5.10 -4.82
C PHE A 123 -1.39 -4.72 -5.76
N TYR A 124 -1.69 -4.57 -7.05
CA TYR A 124 -0.74 -4.12 -8.06
C TYR A 124 -0.16 -2.74 -7.72
N TRP A 125 -1.03 -1.77 -7.35
CA TRP A 125 -0.59 -0.42 -7.00
C TRP A 125 0.33 -0.42 -5.79
N GLN A 126 -0.07 -1.11 -4.71
CA GLN A 126 0.70 -1.19 -3.48
C GLN A 126 2.02 -1.94 -3.64
N ALA A 127 2.11 -2.91 -4.55
CA ALA A 127 3.34 -3.61 -4.89
C ALA A 127 4.40 -2.69 -5.50
N ARG A 128 3.98 -1.56 -6.11
CA ARG A 128 4.83 -0.61 -6.83
C ARG A 128 5.01 0.73 -6.10
N TYR A 129 4.52 0.82 -4.88
CA TYR A 129 4.52 2.04 -4.09
C TYR A 129 5.35 1.84 -2.82
N LEU A 130 6.22 2.80 -2.48
CA LEU A 130 7.01 2.74 -1.25
C LEU A 130 6.08 3.00 -0.06
N GLN A 131 5.54 1.91 0.53
CA GLN A 131 4.54 2.03 1.57
C GLN A 131 4.53 0.85 2.55
N VAL A 132 4.28 1.15 3.81
CA VAL A 132 4.25 0.19 4.93
C VAL A 132 3.21 -0.91 4.72
N ASP A 133 2.09 -0.59 4.05
CA ASP A 133 0.91 -1.45 3.97
C ASP A 133 1.17 -2.78 3.26
N MET A 134 2.04 -2.80 2.23
CA MET A 134 2.35 -4.04 1.50
C MET A 134 3.17 -5.02 2.35
N VAL A 135 4.19 -4.52 3.06
CA VAL A 135 5.02 -5.32 3.98
C VAL A 135 4.17 -5.84 5.14
N PHE A 136 3.33 -4.99 5.70
CA PHE A 136 2.37 -5.37 6.75
C PHE A 136 1.42 -6.47 6.28
N SER A 137 0.81 -6.31 5.10
CA SER A 137 -0.11 -7.29 4.52
C SER A 137 0.57 -8.63 4.26
N MET A 138 1.83 -8.62 3.80
CA MET A 138 2.63 -9.83 3.65
C MET A 138 2.80 -10.57 4.97
N PHE A 139 3.22 -9.87 6.04
CA PHE A 139 3.45 -10.52 7.33
C PHE A 139 2.16 -11.05 7.96
N ILE A 140 1.04 -10.33 7.84
CA ILE A 140 -0.29 -10.83 8.26
C ILE A 140 -0.68 -12.08 7.46
N CYS A 141 -0.51 -12.06 6.15
CA CYS A 141 -0.79 -13.20 5.28
C CYS A 141 0.04 -14.42 5.67
N LEU A 142 1.37 -14.26 5.81
CA LEU A 142 2.28 -15.34 6.20
C LEU A 142 1.94 -15.89 7.58
N SER A 143 1.66 -15.03 8.55
CA SER A 143 1.23 -15.44 9.89
C SER A 143 0.02 -16.37 9.80
N LEU A 144 -1.06 -15.94 9.14
CA LEU A 144 -2.29 -16.74 9.03
C LEU A 144 -2.10 -18.03 8.21
N LEU A 145 -1.29 -18.01 7.16
CA LEU A 145 -0.99 -19.21 6.38
C LEU A 145 -0.16 -20.22 7.17
N PHE A 146 0.83 -19.79 7.97
CA PHE A 146 1.58 -20.69 8.84
C PHE A 146 0.72 -21.23 9.99
N PHE A 147 -0.22 -20.44 10.53
CA PHE A 147 -1.22 -20.95 11.45
C PHE A 147 -2.07 -22.06 10.80
N TYR A 148 -2.47 -21.89 9.54
CA TYR A 148 -3.16 -22.91 8.77
C TYR A 148 -2.32 -24.16 8.54
N TRP A 149 -1.02 -24.03 8.26
CA TRP A 149 -0.11 -25.17 8.11
C TRP A 149 0.03 -25.94 9.43
N TYR A 150 0.16 -25.22 10.55
CA TYR A 150 0.14 -25.85 11.88
C TYR A 150 -1.14 -26.66 12.12
N TYR A 151 -2.29 -26.11 11.76
CA TYR A 151 -3.55 -26.83 11.85
C TYR A 151 -3.57 -28.12 11.03
N ARG A 152 -3.00 -28.08 9.82
CA ARG A 152 -3.02 -29.21 8.86
C ARG A 152 -2.01 -30.30 9.18
N GLU A 153 -0.84 -29.96 9.65
CA GLU A 153 0.30 -30.86 9.77
C GLU A 153 0.75 -31.07 11.22
N SER A 154 0.24 -30.27 12.16
CA SER A 154 0.66 -30.28 13.58
C SER A 154 2.16 -30.06 13.76
N GLY A 155 2.87 -29.57 12.74
CA GLY A 155 4.28 -29.25 12.77
C GLY A 155 4.55 -28.01 13.62
N ILE A 156 5.20 -28.20 14.76
CA ILE A 156 5.40 -27.13 15.76
C ILE A 156 6.15 -25.91 15.21
N ILE A 157 7.02 -26.11 14.24
CA ILE A 157 7.74 -25.01 13.58
C ILE A 157 6.76 -24.00 12.94
N PHE A 158 5.65 -24.45 12.35
CA PHE A 158 4.66 -23.59 11.74
C PHE A 158 3.94 -22.73 12.78
N TYR A 159 3.79 -23.25 14.01
CA TYR A 159 3.22 -22.48 15.11
C TYR A 159 4.15 -21.36 15.57
N TYR A 160 5.44 -21.62 15.67
CA TYR A 160 6.42 -20.57 15.97
C TYR A 160 6.53 -19.55 14.82
N LEU A 161 6.47 -19.99 13.56
CA LEU A 161 6.44 -19.09 12.41
C LEU A 161 5.21 -18.16 12.42
N PHE A 162 4.04 -18.65 12.87
CA PHE A 162 2.87 -17.78 13.11
C PHE A 162 3.23 -16.61 14.03
N PHE A 163 3.86 -16.86 15.18
CA PHE A 163 4.24 -15.81 16.13
C PHE A 163 5.38 -14.93 15.62
N ILE A 164 6.34 -15.49 14.89
CA ILE A 164 7.42 -14.71 14.27
C ILE A 164 6.83 -13.69 13.29
N PHE A 165 6.01 -14.13 12.35
CA PHE A 165 5.40 -13.22 11.37
C PHE A 165 4.39 -12.26 12.00
N LEU A 166 3.74 -12.65 13.08
CA LEU A 166 2.90 -11.75 13.86
C LEU A 166 3.72 -10.66 14.53
N GLY A 167 4.90 -11.01 15.12
CA GLY A 167 5.83 -10.04 15.68
C GLY A 167 6.41 -9.09 14.62
N LEU A 168 6.76 -9.59 13.46
CA LEU A 168 7.22 -8.77 12.34
C LEU A 168 6.11 -7.84 11.82
N ALA A 169 4.86 -8.31 11.75
CA ALA A 169 3.72 -7.46 11.43
C ALA A 169 3.52 -6.36 12.48
N PHE A 170 3.65 -6.70 13.77
CA PHE A 170 3.59 -5.72 14.86
C PHE A 170 4.70 -4.66 14.72
N MET A 171 5.93 -5.07 14.43
CA MET A 171 7.06 -4.17 14.19
C MET A 171 6.93 -3.33 12.91
N THR A 172 5.89 -3.59 12.09
CA THR A 172 5.58 -2.81 10.89
C THR A 172 4.48 -1.78 11.15
N LYS A 173 3.42 -2.15 11.88
CA LYS A 173 2.22 -1.29 12.06
C LYS A 173 1.63 -1.30 13.48
N GLY A 174 2.38 -1.85 14.44
CA GLY A 174 2.00 -1.85 15.85
C GLY A 174 0.84 -2.78 16.21
N PRO A 175 0.05 -2.44 17.25
CA PRO A 175 -1.02 -3.26 17.82
C PRO A 175 -2.09 -3.73 16.81
N LEU A 176 -2.24 -3.04 15.68
CA LEU A 176 -3.16 -3.43 14.62
C LEU A 176 -2.92 -4.87 14.14
N ALA A 177 -1.66 -5.33 14.16
CA ALA A 177 -1.31 -6.71 13.78
C ALA A 177 -2.04 -7.75 14.64
N LEU A 178 -2.06 -7.53 15.96
CA LEU A 178 -2.76 -8.41 16.90
C LEU A 178 -4.28 -8.37 16.69
N ALA A 179 -4.84 -7.17 16.52
CA ALA A 179 -6.27 -6.98 16.31
C ALA A 179 -6.79 -7.64 15.03
N LEU A 180 -5.94 -7.75 14.00
CA LEU A 180 -6.33 -8.40 12.74
C LEU A 180 -6.09 -9.91 12.77
N ALA A 181 -4.92 -10.39 13.18
CA ALA A 181 -4.55 -11.79 13.03
C ALA A 181 -5.05 -12.69 14.18
N CYS A 182 -4.99 -12.24 15.44
CA CYS A 182 -5.35 -13.08 16.58
C CYS A 182 -6.84 -13.49 16.60
N PRO A 183 -7.80 -12.57 16.35
CA PRO A 183 -9.21 -12.98 16.28
C PRO A 183 -9.49 -13.91 15.11
N VAL A 184 -8.84 -13.74 13.95
CA VAL A 184 -8.99 -14.69 12.84
C VAL A 184 -8.52 -16.06 13.27
N ALA A 185 -7.32 -16.20 13.85
CA ALA A 185 -6.80 -17.47 14.34
C ALA A 185 -7.72 -18.09 15.40
N PHE A 186 -8.30 -17.29 16.28
CA PHE A 186 -9.22 -17.74 17.32
C PHE A 186 -10.54 -18.25 16.73
N PHE A 187 -11.23 -17.45 15.92
CA PHE A 187 -12.53 -17.84 15.33
C PHE A 187 -12.41 -19.02 14.36
N VAL A 188 -11.32 -19.08 13.62
CA VAL A 188 -11.02 -20.23 12.75
C VAL A 188 -10.82 -21.49 13.59
N SER A 189 -10.14 -21.42 14.74
CA SER A 189 -9.96 -22.57 15.63
C SER A 189 -11.28 -23.06 16.24
N ILE A 190 -12.23 -22.16 16.51
CA ILE A 190 -13.60 -22.52 16.88
C ILE A 190 -14.28 -23.27 15.73
N SER A 191 -14.23 -22.71 14.52
CA SER A 191 -14.83 -23.33 13.33
C SER A 191 -14.27 -24.72 13.02
N TRP A 192 -13.00 -24.97 13.33
CA TRP A 192 -12.35 -26.27 13.18
C TRP A 192 -12.57 -27.23 14.36
N GLY A 193 -13.22 -26.78 15.46
CA GLY A 193 -13.38 -27.57 16.68
C GLY A 193 -12.06 -27.84 17.42
N LYS A 194 -11.03 -27.02 17.22
CA LYS A 194 -9.66 -27.24 17.72
C LYS A 194 -9.14 -26.10 18.62
N LEU A 195 -9.95 -25.56 19.51
CA LEU A 195 -9.53 -24.54 20.48
C LEU A 195 -8.32 -24.95 21.34
N ARG A 196 -8.10 -26.27 21.49
CA ARG A 196 -6.93 -26.79 22.23
C ARG A 196 -5.59 -26.41 21.59
N LEU A 197 -5.57 -25.91 20.32
CA LEU A 197 -4.37 -25.39 19.67
C LEU A 197 -3.70 -24.26 20.50
N PHE A 198 -4.48 -23.47 21.25
CA PHE A 198 -3.98 -22.39 22.09
C PHE A 198 -3.67 -22.79 23.53
N ARG A 199 -3.99 -24.04 23.94
CA ARG A 199 -3.79 -24.52 25.30
C ARG A 199 -2.56 -25.43 25.41
N THR A 200 -1.46 -25.05 24.80
CA THR A 200 -0.23 -25.83 24.79
C THR A 200 0.94 -25.02 25.37
N LYS A 201 1.97 -25.69 25.88
CA LYS A 201 3.23 -25.05 26.29
C LYS A 201 3.87 -24.27 25.13
N HIS A 202 3.60 -24.64 23.89
CA HIS A 202 4.10 -23.98 22.71
C HIS A 202 3.46 -22.61 22.47
N THR A 203 2.25 -22.35 22.98
CA THR A 203 1.64 -21.01 22.96
C THR A 203 2.45 -20.04 23.81
N ILE A 204 2.87 -20.46 25.01
CA ILE A 204 3.75 -19.66 25.86
C ILE A 204 5.08 -19.41 25.14
N GLY A 205 5.70 -20.45 24.56
CA GLY A 205 6.92 -20.31 23.76
C GLY A 205 6.75 -19.37 22.57
N GLY A 206 5.62 -19.43 21.87
CA GLY A 206 5.28 -18.53 20.77
C GLY A 206 5.14 -17.07 21.22
N ILE A 207 4.46 -16.84 22.36
CA ILE A 207 4.36 -15.50 22.96
C ILE A 207 5.75 -14.97 23.35
N ILE A 208 6.63 -15.81 23.91
CA ILE A 208 8.00 -15.40 24.21
C ILE A 208 8.75 -15.01 22.94
N VAL A 209 8.62 -15.77 21.85
CA VAL A 209 9.23 -15.43 20.55
C VAL A 209 8.67 -14.10 20.02
N PHE A 210 7.37 -13.89 20.07
CA PHE A 210 6.74 -12.61 19.70
C PHE A 210 7.31 -11.45 20.51
N LEU A 211 7.37 -11.59 21.83
CA LEU A 211 7.91 -10.56 22.74
C LEU A 211 9.40 -10.32 22.50
N ALA A 212 10.18 -11.36 22.21
CA ALA A 212 11.60 -11.23 21.88
C ALA A 212 11.85 -10.44 20.59
N ILE A 213 10.90 -10.43 19.65
CA ILE A 213 10.96 -9.61 18.44
C ILE A 213 10.56 -8.17 18.73
N VAL A 214 9.52 -7.98 19.54
CA VAL A 214 8.88 -6.67 19.72
C VAL A 214 9.57 -5.84 20.81
N LEU A 215 9.80 -6.42 21.98
CA LEU A 215 10.26 -5.67 23.17
C LEU A 215 11.62 -4.97 23.00
N PRO A 216 12.63 -5.54 22.34
CA PRO A 216 13.94 -4.89 22.27
C PRO A 216 13.88 -3.46 21.73
N TRP A 217 13.15 -3.24 20.65
CA TRP A 217 13.02 -1.90 20.10
C TRP A 217 12.21 -0.97 21.01
N TYR A 218 11.10 -1.45 21.58
CA TYR A 218 10.28 -0.62 22.47
C TYR A 218 11.03 -0.24 23.76
N VAL A 219 11.89 -1.11 24.28
CA VAL A 219 12.76 -0.79 25.42
C VAL A 219 13.80 0.26 25.01
N MET A 220 14.47 0.09 23.85
CA MET A 220 15.45 1.07 23.38
C MET A 220 14.82 2.45 23.14
N ILE A 221 13.62 2.51 22.55
CA ILE A 221 12.87 3.76 22.34
C ILE A 221 12.49 4.40 23.69
N TYR A 222 12.03 3.60 24.65
CA TYR A 222 11.70 4.12 25.98
C TYR A 222 12.92 4.75 26.66
N LEU A 223 14.08 4.10 26.59
CA LEU A 223 15.31 4.61 27.18
C LEU A 223 15.83 5.89 26.49
N LYS A 224 15.49 6.10 25.22
CA LYS A 224 16.01 7.21 24.41
C LYS A 224 15.05 8.40 24.34
N GLU A 225 13.78 8.16 24.08
CA GLU A 225 12.74 9.17 23.83
C GLU A 225 11.68 9.24 24.95
N GLY A 226 11.66 8.25 25.85
CA GLY A 226 10.74 8.19 26.98
C GLY A 226 9.29 7.85 26.62
N ILE A 227 8.40 8.13 27.59
CA ILE A 227 6.96 7.83 27.50
C ILE A 227 6.25 8.60 26.37
N PRO A 228 6.58 9.87 26.05
CA PRO A 228 5.85 10.61 25.00
C PRO A 228 5.89 9.93 23.64
N PHE A 229 7.03 9.35 23.24
CA PHE A 229 7.14 8.63 21.98
C PHE A 229 6.31 7.33 21.99
N LEU A 230 6.36 6.58 23.09
CA LEU A 230 5.54 5.37 23.24
C LEU A 230 4.05 5.68 23.21
N TYR A 231 3.63 6.75 23.86
CA TYR A 231 2.25 7.21 23.84
C TYR A 231 1.80 7.54 22.42
N GLU A 232 2.61 8.30 21.67
CA GLU A 232 2.33 8.61 20.27
C GLU A 232 2.20 7.31 19.43
N ASN A 233 3.19 6.41 19.52
CA ASN A 233 3.27 5.22 18.67
C ASN A 233 2.18 4.18 19.00
N ILE A 234 1.95 3.89 20.28
CA ILE A 234 1.05 2.82 20.70
C ILE A 234 -0.37 3.35 20.89
N ILE A 235 -0.54 4.41 21.68
CA ILE A 235 -1.86 4.86 22.11
C ILE A 235 -2.49 5.76 21.04
N ARG A 236 -1.84 6.87 20.69
CA ARG A 236 -2.42 7.87 19.80
C ARG A 236 -2.66 7.32 18.38
N GLN A 237 -1.64 6.73 17.78
CA GLN A 237 -1.70 6.24 16.40
C GLN A 237 -2.51 4.96 16.20
N ASN A 238 -2.82 4.21 17.26
CA ASN A 238 -3.60 2.99 17.15
C ASN A 238 -4.94 3.10 17.85
N PHE A 239 -4.95 3.31 19.18
CA PHE A 239 -6.22 3.32 19.93
C PHE A 239 -7.03 4.60 19.69
N LEU A 240 -6.47 5.78 19.92
CA LEU A 240 -7.24 7.02 19.75
C LEU A 240 -7.67 7.20 18.31
N ARG A 241 -6.77 6.95 17.35
CA ARG A 241 -7.09 7.04 15.92
C ARG A 241 -8.16 6.03 15.47
N PHE A 242 -8.30 4.90 16.16
CA PHE A 242 -9.35 3.93 15.84
C PHE A 242 -10.73 4.47 16.16
N PHE A 243 -10.91 5.15 17.29
CA PHE A 243 -12.19 5.67 17.75
C PHE A 243 -12.48 7.08 17.25
N ASP A 244 -11.48 7.96 17.21
CA ASP A 244 -11.60 9.35 16.78
C ASP A 244 -10.38 9.76 15.94
N ALA A 245 -10.50 9.58 14.64
CA ALA A 245 -9.42 9.89 13.72
C ALA A 245 -9.41 11.38 13.36
N TRP A 246 -8.29 12.05 13.64
CA TRP A 246 -8.05 13.46 13.24
C TRP A 246 -7.82 13.64 11.74
N SER A 247 -7.60 12.55 11.00
CA SER A 247 -7.47 12.54 9.55
C SER A 247 -8.16 11.33 8.96
N HIS A 248 -8.69 11.48 7.74
CA HIS A 248 -9.36 10.39 7.02
C HIS A 248 -10.60 9.83 7.75
N ASN A 249 -11.26 10.64 8.55
CA ASN A 249 -12.54 10.27 9.15
C ASN A 249 -13.58 10.03 8.05
N ARG A 250 -14.09 8.79 7.97
CA ARG A 250 -15.03 8.34 6.94
C ARG A 250 -16.15 7.50 7.56
N PRO A 251 -17.36 7.51 6.95
CA PRO A 251 -18.49 6.73 7.44
C PRO A 251 -18.21 5.21 7.38
N PHE A 252 -18.97 4.41 8.16
CA PHE A 252 -18.77 2.96 8.25
C PHE A 252 -18.89 2.25 6.90
N TYR A 253 -19.72 2.77 5.98
CA TYR A 253 -19.94 2.18 4.65
C TYR A 253 -18.87 2.53 3.62
N TYR A 254 -17.84 3.28 3.96
CA TYR A 254 -16.77 3.71 3.05
C TYR A 254 -16.17 2.57 2.24
N TYR A 255 -15.88 1.44 2.89
CA TYR A 255 -15.28 0.30 2.19
C TYR A 255 -16.27 -0.48 1.31
N PHE A 256 -17.57 -0.37 1.55
CA PHE A 256 -18.57 -0.93 0.62
C PHE A 256 -18.57 -0.22 -0.74
N THR A 257 -18.13 1.02 -0.78
CA THR A 257 -18.03 1.80 -2.03
C THR A 257 -16.64 1.72 -2.65
N THR A 258 -15.57 1.72 -1.86
CA THR A 258 -14.20 1.76 -2.39
C THR A 258 -13.65 0.38 -2.71
N PHE A 259 -13.91 -0.63 -1.88
CA PHE A 259 -13.39 -1.98 -2.08
C PHE A 259 -13.80 -2.62 -3.42
N PRO A 260 -15.05 -2.46 -3.92
CA PRO A 260 -15.41 -2.93 -5.25
C PRO A 260 -14.54 -2.35 -6.37
N ILE A 261 -14.12 -1.10 -6.27
CA ILE A 261 -13.23 -0.44 -7.24
C ILE A 261 -11.80 -0.97 -7.09
N ASP A 262 -11.31 -1.06 -5.85
CA ASP A 262 -9.97 -1.54 -5.51
C ASP A 262 -9.72 -3.01 -5.89
N PHE A 263 -10.78 -3.78 -6.04
CA PHE A 263 -10.75 -5.20 -6.40
C PHE A 263 -11.37 -5.50 -7.78
N PHE A 264 -11.74 -4.48 -8.57
CA PHE A 264 -12.29 -4.66 -9.91
C PHE A 264 -11.29 -5.34 -10.86
N PRO A 265 -11.71 -6.24 -11.79
CA PRO A 265 -13.07 -6.72 -12.04
C PRO A 265 -13.51 -7.87 -11.13
N TRP A 266 -12.63 -8.35 -10.26
CA TRP A 266 -12.83 -9.52 -9.41
C TRP A 266 -13.91 -9.32 -8.36
N SER A 267 -14.16 -8.07 -7.97
CA SER A 267 -15.24 -7.68 -7.06
C SER A 267 -16.62 -8.11 -7.52
N LEU A 268 -16.87 -8.16 -8.82
CA LEU A 268 -18.14 -8.61 -9.37
C LEU A 268 -18.40 -10.11 -9.15
N PHE A 269 -17.34 -10.91 -9.01
CA PHE A 269 -17.42 -12.35 -8.72
C PHE A 269 -17.42 -12.64 -7.22
N LEU A 270 -17.07 -11.65 -6.39
CA LEU A 270 -16.90 -11.83 -4.95
C LEU A 270 -18.21 -12.23 -4.22
N PRO A 271 -19.39 -11.67 -4.52
CA PRO A 271 -20.64 -12.10 -3.87
C PRO A 271 -20.89 -13.59 -4.00
N PHE A 272 -20.66 -14.14 -5.19
CA PHE A 272 -20.78 -15.58 -5.43
C PHE A 272 -19.65 -16.36 -4.72
N GLY A 273 -18.43 -15.85 -4.73
CA GLY A 273 -17.31 -16.42 -3.99
C GLY A 273 -17.58 -16.51 -2.49
N ILE A 274 -18.16 -15.46 -1.89
CA ILE A 274 -18.59 -15.45 -0.48
C ILE A 274 -19.68 -16.51 -0.24
N TYR A 275 -20.74 -16.52 -1.05
CA TYR A 275 -21.83 -17.48 -0.93
C TYR A 275 -21.32 -18.92 -0.98
N TYR A 276 -20.50 -19.24 -1.98
CA TYR A 276 -19.93 -20.56 -2.16
C TYR A 276 -19.02 -20.98 -0.99
N THR A 277 -18.15 -20.07 -0.55
CA THR A 277 -17.24 -20.31 0.56
C THR A 277 -18.00 -20.52 1.87
N PHE A 278 -19.04 -19.72 2.12
CA PHE A 278 -19.87 -19.86 3.31
C PHE A 278 -20.63 -21.20 3.34
N LYS A 279 -21.19 -21.61 2.20
CA LYS A 279 -21.89 -22.90 2.08
C LYS A 279 -20.99 -24.10 2.40
N ASN A 280 -19.70 -24.01 2.07
CA ASN A 280 -18.73 -25.09 2.25
C ASN A 280 -17.79 -24.89 3.45
N ILE A 281 -18.11 -24.01 4.38
CA ILE A 281 -17.25 -23.62 5.51
C ILE A 281 -16.86 -24.82 6.39
N ARG A 282 -17.74 -25.80 6.53
CA ARG A 282 -17.52 -27.01 7.34
C ARG A 282 -16.82 -28.14 6.58
N GLU A 283 -16.90 -28.13 5.26
CA GLU A 283 -16.35 -29.20 4.42
C GLU A 283 -14.85 -28.98 4.12
N ASN A 284 -14.42 -27.72 4.10
CA ASN A 284 -13.03 -27.38 3.75
C ASN A 284 -12.46 -26.34 4.72
N SER A 285 -11.40 -26.72 5.41
CA SER A 285 -10.72 -25.87 6.39
C SER A 285 -10.15 -24.58 5.78
N LEU A 286 -9.74 -24.59 4.50
CA LEU A 286 -9.25 -23.39 3.81
C LEU A 286 -10.40 -22.39 3.57
N THR A 287 -11.59 -22.87 3.23
CA THR A 287 -12.76 -22.00 3.08
C THR A 287 -13.15 -21.38 4.42
N GLY A 288 -13.06 -22.14 5.51
CA GLY A 288 -13.25 -21.62 6.87
C GLY A 288 -12.27 -20.50 7.21
N LEU A 289 -10.98 -20.67 6.88
CA LEU A 289 -9.97 -19.64 7.10
C LEU A 289 -10.30 -18.38 6.29
N THR A 290 -10.53 -18.51 5.00
CA THR A 290 -10.66 -17.35 4.09
C THR A 290 -11.90 -16.52 4.38
N ILE A 291 -13.04 -17.14 4.68
CA ILE A 291 -14.26 -16.39 4.99
C ILE A 291 -14.16 -15.67 6.35
N ILE A 292 -13.61 -16.32 7.38
CA ILE A 292 -13.43 -15.71 8.71
C ILE A 292 -12.40 -14.57 8.62
N TRP A 293 -11.30 -14.78 7.88
CA TRP A 293 -10.29 -13.75 7.62
C TRP A 293 -10.93 -12.52 6.95
N PHE A 294 -11.64 -12.72 5.85
CA PHE A 294 -12.29 -11.64 5.12
C PHE A 294 -13.31 -10.90 5.97
N VAL A 295 -14.25 -11.62 6.56
CA VAL A 295 -15.37 -11.02 7.32
C VAL A 295 -14.86 -10.27 8.55
N TRP A 296 -13.97 -10.88 9.35
CA TRP A 296 -13.43 -10.22 10.53
C TRP A 296 -12.71 -8.92 10.19
N MET A 297 -11.76 -8.98 9.25
CA MET A 297 -10.97 -7.80 8.92
C MET A 297 -11.81 -6.73 8.24
N PHE A 298 -12.78 -7.10 7.39
CA PHE A 298 -13.69 -6.15 6.76
C PHE A 298 -14.54 -5.40 7.80
N ILE A 299 -15.12 -6.13 8.74
CA ILE A 299 -15.92 -5.54 9.83
C ILE A 299 -15.05 -4.66 10.72
N PHE A 300 -13.91 -5.19 11.20
CA PHE A 300 -13.01 -4.47 12.10
C PHE A 300 -12.55 -3.12 11.50
N LEU A 301 -12.10 -3.15 10.25
CA LEU A 301 -11.64 -1.93 9.57
C LEU A 301 -12.80 -0.98 9.23
N SER A 302 -14.02 -1.49 8.98
CA SER A 302 -15.21 -0.66 8.74
C SER A 302 -15.70 0.07 10.00
N ILE A 303 -15.48 -0.49 11.18
CA ILE A 303 -15.83 0.14 12.46
C ILE A 303 -14.85 1.27 12.81
N SER A 304 -13.56 1.15 12.46
CA SER A 304 -12.57 2.22 12.70
C SER A 304 -13.03 3.56 12.13
N SER A 305 -12.80 4.67 12.84
CA SER A 305 -13.13 6.03 12.35
C SER A 305 -12.23 6.44 11.18
N GLY A 306 -10.92 6.14 11.26
CA GLY A 306 -9.94 6.46 10.21
C GLY A 306 -9.89 5.41 9.12
N LYS A 307 -10.31 5.76 7.90
CA LYS A 307 -10.38 4.82 6.76
C LYS A 307 -9.65 5.33 5.53
N ILE A 308 -8.80 4.47 4.97
CA ILE A 308 -8.12 4.68 3.69
C ILE A 308 -8.21 3.37 2.91
N SER A 309 -8.44 3.46 1.60
CA SER A 309 -8.59 2.33 0.69
C SER A 309 -7.50 1.26 0.85
N LYS A 310 -6.24 1.67 1.01
CA LYS A 310 -5.08 0.77 1.17
C LYS A 310 -5.16 -0.17 2.39
N TYR A 311 -5.98 0.14 3.40
CA TYR A 311 -6.13 -0.76 4.56
C TYR A 311 -6.83 -2.07 4.19
N MET A 312 -7.59 -2.10 3.09
CA MET A 312 -8.21 -3.31 2.57
C MET A 312 -7.22 -4.30 1.94
N LEU A 313 -5.95 -3.92 1.78
CA LEU A 313 -4.91 -4.78 1.20
C LEU A 313 -4.77 -6.13 1.93
N VAL A 314 -4.90 -6.13 3.26
CA VAL A 314 -4.80 -7.34 4.10
C VAL A 314 -5.91 -8.38 3.85
N LEU A 315 -7.03 -7.98 3.21
CA LEU A 315 -8.14 -8.88 2.87
C LEU A 315 -7.98 -9.53 1.49
N LEU A 316 -7.16 -8.95 0.61
CA LEU A 316 -7.09 -9.37 -0.80
C LEU A 316 -6.68 -10.84 -0.98
N PRO A 317 -5.75 -11.43 -0.19
CA PRO A 317 -5.45 -12.85 -0.32
C PRO A 317 -6.67 -13.75 -0.04
N ALA A 318 -7.47 -13.39 0.95
CA ALA A 318 -8.71 -14.11 1.26
C ALA A 318 -9.78 -13.90 0.18
N ALA A 319 -9.99 -12.64 -0.26
CA ALA A 319 -10.93 -12.30 -1.32
C ALA A 319 -10.61 -13.03 -2.64
N ALA A 320 -9.34 -13.03 -3.05
CA ALA A 320 -8.88 -13.73 -4.25
C ALA A 320 -9.12 -15.25 -4.17
N THR A 321 -8.88 -15.84 -2.99
CA THR A 321 -9.14 -17.27 -2.76
C THR A 321 -10.64 -17.60 -2.81
N MET A 322 -11.49 -16.74 -2.25
CA MET A 322 -12.94 -16.92 -2.31
C MET A 322 -13.50 -16.80 -3.74
N VAL A 323 -13.05 -15.79 -4.50
CA VAL A 323 -13.43 -15.65 -5.92
C VAL A 323 -13.00 -16.89 -6.69
N ALA A 324 -11.76 -17.35 -6.55
CA ALA A 324 -11.25 -18.55 -7.21
C ALA A 324 -12.03 -19.82 -6.82
N SER A 325 -12.51 -19.93 -5.58
CA SER A 325 -13.38 -21.05 -5.13
C SER A 325 -14.72 -21.07 -5.87
N GLY A 326 -15.30 -19.91 -6.13
CA GLY A 326 -16.55 -19.76 -6.87
C GLY A 326 -16.41 -20.12 -8.36
N ILE A 327 -15.24 -19.94 -8.95
CA ILE A 327 -14.95 -20.28 -10.36
C ILE A 327 -14.99 -21.79 -10.59
N LYS A 328 -14.52 -22.57 -9.63
CA LYS A 328 -14.30 -24.01 -9.78
C LYS A 328 -15.59 -24.82 -9.92
N LYS A 329 -16.70 -24.38 -9.33
CA LYS A 329 -18.00 -25.06 -9.46
C LYS A 329 -18.86 -24.36 -10.51
N GLU A 330 -19.22 -25.10 -11.51
CA GLU A 330 -19.96 -24.79 -12.72
C GLU A 330 -21.38 -24.19 -12.50
N THR A 331 -21.51 -23.16 -11.67
CA THR A 331 -22.73 -22.38 -11.60
C THR A 331 -22.71 -21.35 -12.71
N HIS A 332 -22.98 -21.85 -13.89
CA HIS A 332 -22.87 -21.14 -15.16
C HIS A 332 -23.61 -19.82 -15.20
N THR A 333 -24.77 -19.69 -14.54
CA THR A 333 -25.65 -18.54 -14.73
C THR A 333 -25.07 -17.25 -14.17
N TYR A 334 -24.64 -17.21 -12.90
CA TYR A 334 -24.12 -15.99 -12.30
C TYR A 334 -22.83 -15.51 -13.01
N ASN A 335 -21.84 -16.39 -13.13
CA ASN A 335 -20.57 -16.05 -13.78
C ASN A 335 -20.79 -15.64 -15.24
N ALA A 336 -21.71 -16.29 -15.97
CA ALA A 336 -22.07 -15.92 -17.32
C ALA A 336 -22.63 -14.50 -17.38
N VAL A 337 -23.56 -14.15 -16.51
CA VAL A 337 -24.14 -12.79 -16.44
C VAL A 337 -23.05 -11.76 -16.14
N VAL A 338 -22.15 -12.04 -15.18
CA VAL A 338 -21.04 -11.12 -14.87
C VAL A 338 -20.12 -10.94 -16.08
N PHE A 339 -19.77 -12.00 -16.80
CA PHE A 339 -18.96 -11.88 -18.01
C PHE A 339 -19.66 -11.08 -19.13
N TYR A 340 -20.98 -11.24 -19.33
CA TYR A 340 -21.74 -10.40 -20.27
C TYR A 340 -21.69 -8.93 -19.88
N ILE A 341 -21.93 -8.63 -18.61
CA ILE A 341 -21.84 -7.26 -18.08
C ILE A 341 -20.43 -6.70 -18.30
N LEU A 342 -19.38 -7.47 -17.96
CA LEU A 342 -17.99 -7.04 -18.17
C LEU A 342 -17.66 -6.84 -19.63
N SER A 343 -18.06 -7.76 -20.52
CA SER A 343 -17.85 -7.61 -21.95
C SER A 343 -18.49 -6.31 -22.47
N LEU A 344 -19.72 -6.02 -22.06
CA LEU A 344 -20.42 -4.78 -22.42
C LEU A 344 -19.71 -3.54 -21.85
N ILE A 345 -19.30 -3.57 -20.57
CA ILE A 345 -18.56 -2.48 -19.94
C ILE A 345 -17.25 -2.22 -20.68
N LEU A 346 -16.47 -3.27 -20.98
CA LEU A 346 -15.18 -3.13 -21.69
C LEU A 346 -15.37 -2.56 -23.09
N PHE A 347 -16.41 -2.98 -23.79
CA PHE A 347 -16.72 -2.48 -25.12
C PHE A 347 -17.12 -1.01 -25.11
N ILE A 348 -18.04 -0.63 -24.21
CA ILE A 348 -18.53 0.76 -24.06
C ILE A 348 -17.39 1.67 -23.61
N LEU A 349 -16.69 1.33 -22.52
CA LEU A 349 -15.58 2.14 -22.01
C LEU A 349 -14.45 2.22 -23.04
N GLY A 350 -14.14 1.12 -23.73
CA GLY A 350 -13.18 1.11 -24.81
C GLY A 350 -13.55 2.07 -25.92
N GLY A 351 -14.82 2.07 -26.38
CA GLY A 351 -15.33 3.01 -27.38
C GLY A 351 -15.32 4.46 -26.90
N MET A 352 -15.74 4.72 -25.66
CA MET A 352 -15.71 6.06 -25.05
C MET A 352 -14.30 6.66 -25.05
N LEU A 353 -13.26 5.85 -24.79
CA LEU A 353 -11.88 6.30 -24.80
C LEU A 353 -11.39 6.82 -26.16
N PHE A 354 -12.06 6.51 -27.28
CA PHE A 354 -11.80 7.13 -28.58
C PHE A 354 -12.49 8.48 -28.74
N ILE A 355 -13.67 8.65 -28.13
CA ILE A 355 -14.55 9.82 -28.35
C ILE A 355 -14.17 10.96 -27.37
N ILE A 356 -13.88 10.64 -26.11
CA ILE A 356 -13.56 11.64 -25.09
C ILE A 356 -12.31 12.42 -25.51
N ARG A 357 -12.43 13.74 -25.58
CA ARG A 357 -11.31 14.66 -25.75
C ARG A 357 -10.94 15.23 -24.40
N ILE A 358 -9.66 15.17 -24.05
CA ILE A 358 -9.11 15.77 -22.83
C ILE A 358 -8.05 16.76 -23.32
N ASP A 359 -8.47 17.99 -23.53
CA ASP A 359 -7.63 19.00 -24.17
C ASP A 359 -6.45 19.43 -23.28
N ASP A 360 -6.63 19.36 -21.97
CA ASP A 360 -5.58 19.70 -20.98
C ASP A 360 -4.45 18.65 -20.88
N TYR A 361 -4.60 17.46 -21.49
CA TYR A 361 -3.67 16.32 -21.36
C TYR A 361 -3.42 15.62 -22.69
N VAL A 362 -2.99 16.39 -23.67
CA VAL A 362 -2.80 15.92 -25.07
C VAL A 362 -1.80 14.76 -25.16
N GLU A 363 -0.78 14.74 -24.30
CA GLU A 363 0.25 13.70 -24.26
C GLU A 363 -0.28 12.31 -23.89
N PHE A 364 -1.48 12.21 -23.29
CA PHE A 364 -2.12 10.93 -22.97
C PHE A 364 -3.04 10.43 -24.10
N ARG A 365 -3.20 11.17 -25.20
CA ARG A 365 -4.10 10.80 -26.31
C ARG A 365 -3.81 9.40 -26.84
N ASN A 366 -2.56 9.11 -27.17
CA ASN A 366 -2.17 7.81 -27.73
C ASN A 366 -2.39 6.68 -26.72
N VAL A 367 -2.01 6.90 -25.45
CA VAL A 367 -2.19 5.91 -24.38
C VAL A 367 -3.67 5.59 -24.19
N ARG A 368 -4.52 6.60 -24.17
CA ARG A 368 -5.98 6.47 -24.07
C ARG A 368 -6.54 5.62 -25.22
N MET A 369 -6.11 5.90 -26.46
CA MET A 369 -6.54 5.13 -27.64
C MET A 369 -6.08 3.66 -27.55
N TRP A 370 -4.84 3.40 -27.10
CA TRP A 370 -4.35 2.05 -26.88
C TRP A 370 -5.13 1.29 -25.81
N ILE A 371 -5.44 1.93 -24.67
CA ILE A 371 -6.28 1.34 -23.62
C ILE A 371 -7.69 1.05 -24.16
N GLY A 372 -8.26 1.95 -24.95
CA GLY A 372 -9.54 1.75 -25.61
C GLY A 372 -9.53 0.55 -26.55
N LEU A 373 -8.53 0.47 -27.43
CA LEU A 373 -8.37 -0.65 -28.37
C LEU A 373 -8.19 -1.99 -27.63
N ILE A 374 -7.31 -2.05 -26.63
CA ILE A 374 -7.10 -3.23 -25.80
C ILE A 374 -8.44 -3.66 -25.17
N SER A 375 -9.21 -2.73 -24.61
CA SER A 375 -10.48 -3.06 -23.96
C SER A 375 -11.50 -3.65 -24.93
N ILE A 376 -11.63 -3.10 -26.15
CA ILE A 376 -12.51 -3.65 -27.20
C ILE A 376 -12.02 -5.03 -27.67
N LEU A 377 -10.71 -5.20 -27.90
CA LEU A 377 -10.14 -6.48 -28.34
C LEU A 377 -10.39 -7.61 -27.33
N PHE A 378 -10.36 -7.33 -26.03
CA PHE A 378 -10.64 -8.33 -24.99
C PHE A 378 -12.15 -8.52 -24.72
N ALA A 379 -12.98 -7.52 -24.98
CA ALA A 379 -14.44 -7.63 -24.86
C ALA A 379 -15.03 -8.68 -25.80
N ILE A 380 -14.56 -8.73 -27.04
CA ILE A 380 -15.06 -9.64 -28.08
C ILE A 380 -14.91 -11.11 -27.70
N PRO A 381 -13.70 -11.65 -27.42
CA PRO A 381 -13.55 -13.04 -27.05
C PRO A 381 -14.24 -13.35 -25.71
N LEU A 382 -14.30 -12.41 -24.77
CA LEU A 382 -15.02 -12.60 -23.52
C LEU A 382 -16.50 -12.87 -23.77
N PHE A 383 -17.14 -12.13 -24.68
CA PHE A 383 -18.52 -12.34 -25.09
C PHE A 383 -18.75 -13.73 -25.71
N PHE A 384 -17.86 -14.16 -26.62
CA PHE A 384 -18.02 -15.46 -27.31
C PHE A 384 -17.75 -16.67 -26.41
N LEU A 385 -16.82 -16.58 -25.44
CA LEU A 385 -16.52 -17.67 -24.54
C LEU A 385 -17.70 -18.09 -23.66
N ILE A 386 -18.61 -17.18 -23.37
CA ILE A 386 -19.82 -17.45 -22.60
C ILE A 386 -20.70 -18.46 -23.33
N LYS A 387 -20.84 -18.31 -24.67
CA LYS A 387 -21.63 -19.23 -25.50
C LYS A 387 -21.08 -20.66 -25.50
N VAL A 388 -19.77 -20.82 -25.33
CA VAL A 388 -19.08 -22.13 -25.35
C VAL A 388 -18.97 -22.74 -23.94
N LYS A 389 -19.53 -22.08 -22.91
CA LYS A 389 -19.53 -22.52 -21.49
C LYS A 389 -18.13 -22.78 -20.91
N LYS A 390 -17.09 -22.14 -21.41
CA LYS A 390 -15.70 -22.28 -20.96
C LYS A 390 -15.31 -21.15 -20.00
N MET A 391 -15.96 -21.06 -18.85
CA MET A 391 -15.84 -19.94 -17.91
C MET A 391 -14.41 -19.70 -17.40
N LEU A 392 -13.62 -20.76 -17.20
CA LEU A 392 -12.23 -20.61 -16.75
C LEU A 392 -11.38 -19.75 -17.71
N TYR A 393 -11.61 -19.88 -19.01
CA TYR A 393 -10.90 -19.04 -20.01
C TYR A 393 -11.32 -17.57 -19.92
N GLY A 394 -12.55 -17.26 -19.50
CA GLY A 394 -13.00 -15.91 -19.25
C GLY A 394 -12.17 -15.20 -18.18
N PHE A 395 -11.81 -15.90 -17.11
CA PHE A 395 -10.92 -15.36 -16.09
C PHE A 395 -9.50 -15.09 -16.62
N PHE A 396 -8.96 -15.99 -17.45
CA PHE A 396 -7.66 -15.75 -18.07
C PHE A 396 -7.70 -14.54 -19.03
N ILE A 397 -8.80 -14.34 -19.76
CA ILE A 397 -8.97 -13.17 -20.61
C ILE A 397 -9.02 -11.88 -19.77
N LEU A 398 -9.78 -11.86 -18.68
CA LEU A 398 -9.80 -10.71 -17.77
C LEU A 398 -8.43 -10.45 -17.16
N PHE A 399 -7.72 -11.49 -16.75
CA PHE A 399 -6.35 -11.38 -16.25
C PHE A 399 -5.44 -10.75 -17.32
N LEU A 400 -5.48 -11.24 -18.55
CA LEU A 400 -4.68 -10.70 -19.66
C LEU A 400 -5.07 -9.26 -20.00
N TRP A 401 -6.36 -8.93 -19.99
CA TRP A 401 -6.82 -7.57 -20.20
C TRP A 401 -6.22 -6.61 -19.17
N ILE A 402 -6.42 -6.87 -17.87
CA ILE A 402 -5.96 -5.95 -16.83
C ILE A 402 -4.43 -5.85 -16.77
N THR A 403 -3.71 -6.95 -17.02
CA THR A 403 -2.25 -6.93 -17.07
C THR A 403 -1.73 -6.16 -18.26
N SER A 404 -2.41 -6.20 -19.42
CA SER A 404 -2.09 -5.37 -20.60
C SER A 404 -2.27 -3.88 -20.29
N ILE A 405 -3.32 -3.50 -19.56
CA ILE A 405 -3.51 -2.12 -19.08
C ILE A 405 -2.34 -1.70 -18.16
N TYR A 406 -1.95 -2.56 -17.20
CA TYR A 406 -0.84 -2.24 -16.29
C TYR A 406 0.50 -2.09 -17.02
N ILE A 407 0.79 -2.96 -17.98
CA ILE A 407 2.00 -2.86 -18.80
C ILE A 407 2.00 -1.55 -19.60
N THR A 408 0.88 -1.21 -20.23
CA THR A 408 0.72 0.05 -20.95
C THR A 408 0.94 1.26 -20.02
N ALA A 409 0.36 1.23 -18.82
CA ALA A 409 0.56 2.28 -17.82
C ALA A 409 2.03 2.40 -17.38
N ASN A 410 2.70 1.25 -17.12
CA ASN A 410 4.10 1.23 -16.73
C ASN A 410 5.03 1.83 -17.77
N ILE A 411 4.76 1.60 -19.05
CA ILE A 411 5.63 2.03 -20.15
C ILE A 411 5.32 3.46 -20.60
N SER A 412 4.06 3.89 -20.55
CA SER A 412 3.62 5.07 -21.31
C SER A 412 2.91 6.14 -20.48
N VAL A 413 2.60 5.89 -19.20
CA VAL A 413 1.81 6.83 -18.38
C VAL A 413 2.66 7.52 -17.32
N TYR A 414 3.42 6.76 -16.54
CA TYR A 414 4.01 7.30 -15.30
C TYR A 414 5.01 8.42 -15.54
N ASP A 415 5.83 8.33 -16.59
CA ASP A 415 6.77 9.41 -16.95
C ASP A 415 6.03 10.73 -17.23
N LYS A 416 4.90 10.63 -17.94
CA LYS A 416 4.07 11.77 -18.34
C LYS A 416 3.28 12.37 -17.18
N VAL A 417 3.12 11.63 -16.07
CA VAL A 417 2.43 12.12 -14.87
C VAL A 417 3.39 12.89 -13.95
N ASN A 418 4.70 12.66 -14.03
CA ASN A 418 5.67 13.34 -13.18
C ASN A 418 5.58 14.87 -13.24
N PRO A 419 5.47 15.54 -14.41
CA PRO A 419 5.34 17.01 -14.46
C PRO A 419 4.16 17.55 -13.65
N TYR A 420 3.11 16.75 -13.45
CA TYR A 420 1.90 17.15 -12.72
C TYR A 420 1.92 16.78 -11.24
N LYS A 421 2.67 15.75 -10.85
CA LYS A 421 2.62 15.21 -9.48
C LYS A 421 3.95 15.20 -8.74
N SER A 422 5.07 15.31 -9.44
CA SER A 422 6.38 15.27 -8.80
C SER A 422 6.76 16.62 -8.21
N PRO A 423 7.18 16.67 -6.96
CA PRO A 423 7.75 17.87 -6.35
C PRO A 423 9.24 18.06 -6.67
N ARG A 424 9.86 17.18 -7.48
CA ARG A 424 11.30 17.20 -7.77
C ARG A 424 11.75 18.56 -8.30
N ALA A 425 11.09 19.10 -9.33
CA ALA A 425 11.50 20.33 -9.98
C ALA A 425 11.53 21.53 -9.00
N ILE A 426 10.50 21.70 -8.16
CA ILE A 426 10.45 22.77 -7.16
C ILE A 426 11.51 22.55 -6.07
N SER A 427 11.76 21.31 -5.67
CA SER A 427 12.77 20.98 -4.65
C SER A 427 14.21 21.19 -5.17
N GLU A 428 14.50 20.84 -6.42
CA GLU A 428 15.78 21.13 -7.07
C GLU A 428 16.01 22.65 -7.20
N LYS A 429 14.94 23.42 -7.42
CA LYS A 429 15.03 24.89 -7.38
C LYS A 429 15.40 25.39 -5.97
N ILE A 430 14.79 24.85 -4.91
CA ILE A 430 15.18 25.15 -3.52
C ILE A 430 16.65 24.79 -3.32
N ARG A 431 17.09 23.60 -3.72
CA ARG A 431 18.48 23.16 -3.62
C ARG A 431 19.44 24.16 -4.27
N SER A 432 19.10 24.66 -5.46
CA SER A 432 19.94 25.67 -6.14
C SER A 432 19.98 27.00 -5.41
N LEU A 433 18.87 27.45 -4.82
CA LEU A 433 18.78 28.69 -4.06
C LEU A 433 19.47 28.62 -2.70
N THR A 434 19.57 27.42 -2.12
CA THR A 434 20.19 27.20 -0.80
C THR A 434 21.65 26.74 -0.89
N ALA A 435 22.20 26.58 -2.10
CA ALA A 435 23.59 26.14 -2.33
C ALA A 435 24.64 27.04 -1.68
N THR A 436 24.34 28.32 -1.46
CA THR A 436 25.19 29.32 -0.79
C THR A 436 25.07 29.29 0.74
N GLY A 437 24.35 28.32 1.31
CA GLY A 437 24.12 28.26 2.75
C GLY A 437 22.90 29.05 3.24
N THR A 438 22.12 29.64 2.34
CA THR A 438 20.86 30.31 2.70
C THR A 438 19.89 29.31 3.32
N PRO A 439 19.39 29.55 4.54
CA PRO A 439 18.41 28.63 5.18
C PRO A 439 17.08 28.67 4.44
N TRP A 440 16.37 27.52 4.46
CA TRP A 440 15.03 27.50 3.94
C TRP A 440 14.02 27.00 4.96
N VAL A 441 12.82 27.52 4.86
CA VAL A 441 11.69 27.27 5.74
C VAL A 441 10.61 26.54 4.98
N TYR A 442 10.08 25.49 5.58
CA TYR A 442 8.83 24.86 5.13
C TYR A 442 7.71 25.37 6.05
N TYR A 443 6.82 26.20 5.52
CA TYR A 443 5.67 26.70 6.25
C TYR A 443 4.41 25.91 5.88
N GLY A 444 3.82 25.27 6.89
CA GLY A 444 2.64 24.39 6.79
C GLY A 444 2.92 22.94 7.17
N SER A 445 1.98 22.04 6.93
CA SER A 445 2.15 20.62 7.20
C SER A 445 3.25 20.02 6.34
N ILE A 446 4.35 19.61 6.97
CA ILE A 446 5.55 19.14 6.28
C ILE A 446 5.27 17.92 5.39
N ARG A 447 5.94 17.89 4.23
CA ARG A 447 6.00 16.74 3.33
C ARG A 447 7.46 16.43 3.05
N GLY A 448 7.94 15.29 3.55
CA GLY A 448 9.34 14.90 3.45
C GLY A 448 9.88 14.82 2.02
N VAL A 449 8.99 14.62 1.04
CA VAL A 449 9.40 14.56 -0.37
C VAL A 449 10.10 15.84 -0.86
N TYR A 450 9.71 17.01 -0.38
CA TYR A 450 10.38 18.27 -0.74
C TYR A 450 11.77 18.34 -0.12
N VAL A 451 11.88 17.95 1.16
CA VAL A 451 13.15 17.86 1.89
C VAL A 451 14.08 16.83 1.24
N TYR A 452 13.52 15.68 0.85
CA TYR A 452 14.25 14.60 0.20
C TYR A 452 14.94 15.05 -1.09
N TYR A 453 14.19 15.70 -2.01
CA TYR A 453 14.73 16.17 -3.29
C TYR A 453 15.53 17.48 -3.18
N ALA A 454 15.25 18.34 -2.19
CA ALA A 454 16.07 19.50 -1.90
C ALA A 454 17.45 19.12 -1.33
N ASP A 455 17.59 17.89 -0.83
CA ASP A 455 18.81 17.34 -0.24
C ASP A 455 19.37 18.19 0.92
N SER A 456 18.49 18.89 1.62
CA SER A 456 18.81 19.75 2.75
C SER A 456 17.61 19.84 3.70
N PHE A 457 17.88 19.91 5.00
CA PHE A 457 16.83 20.03 6.01
C PHE A 457 16.16 21.39 5.99
N ALA A 458 14.84 21.40 6.21
CA ALA A 458 14.04 22.61 6.32
C ALA A 458 13.88 23.05 7.77
N ILE A 459 13.84 24.34 8.03
CA ILE A 459 13.25 24.87 9.26
C ILE A 459 11.73 24.68 9.12
N HIS A 460 11.15 23.73 9.86
CA HIS A 460 9.72 23.46 9.77
C HIS A 460 8.92 24.35 10.72
N ILE A 461 7.97 25.08 10.17
CA ILE A 461 6.99 25.90 10.92
C ILE A 461 5.59 25.47 10.53
N ASP A 462 4.84 24.95 11.50
CA ASP A 462 3.43 24.58 11.33
C ASP A 462 2.54 25.80 10.99
N GLU A 463 1.47 25.61 10.22
CA GLU A 463 0.57 26.69 9.80
C GLU A 463 -0.07 27.44 10.98
N HIS A 464 -0.17 26.81 12.17
CA HIS A 464 -0.69 27.45 13.39
C HIS A 464 0.37 28.25 14.18
N LYS A 465 1.64 28.24 13.76
CA LYS A 465 2.77 28.87 14.47
C LYS A 465 3.34 30.05 13.70
N ILE A 466 2.49 30.93 13.21
CA ILE A 466 2.90 32.10 12.41
C ILE A 466 3.86 33.04 13.16
N ASN A 467 3.76 33.12 14.48
CA ASN A 467 4.64 33.94 15.31
C ASN A 467 6.09 33.41 15.30
N ASP A 468 6.27 32.09 15.24
CA ASP A 468 7.59 31.48 15.13
C ASP A 468 8.23 31.83 13.80
N LEU A 469 7.45 31.87 12.70
CA LEU A 469 7.92 32.35 11.41
C LEU A 469 8.35 33.83 11.47
N ALA A 470 7.56 34.67 12.12
CA ALA A 470 7.90 36.08 12.29
C ALA A 470 9.19 36.30 13.10
N ALA A 471 9.46 35.40 14.07
CA ALA A 471 10.70 35.46 14.87
C ALA A 471 11.96 35.14 14.05
N LEU A 472 11.85 34.34 12.98
CA LEU A 472 12.99 33.96 12.14
C LEU A 472 13.62 35.15 11.43
N ARG A 473 12.87 36.24 11.16
CA ARG A 473 13.42 37.49 10.55
C ARG A 473 14.51 38.16 11.38
N TYR A 474 14.52 37.92 12.70
CA TYR A 474 15.55 38.46 13.59
C TYR A 474 16.80 37.57 13.65
N LYS A 475 16.67 36.30 13.21
CA LYS A 475 17.77 35.34 13.21
C LYS A 475 18.47 35.22 11.86
N HIS A 476 17.76 35.51 10.77
CA HIS A 476 18.25 35.31 9.41
C HIS A 476 17.97 36.55 8.56
N ASN A 477 19.02 37.09 7.93
CA ASN A 477 18.91 38.23 7.01
C ASN A 477 18.32 37.85 5.66
N GLU A 478 18.45 36.56 5.26
CA GLU A 478 17.95 36.04 4.01
C GLU A 478 17.42 34.61 4.25
N MET A 479 16.25 34.27 3.68
CA MET A 479 15.62 32.96 3.78
C MET A 479 14.84 32.64 2.52
N ILE A 480 14.77 31.36 2.17
CA ILE A 480 13.86 30.84 1.16
C ILE A 480 12.68 30.17 1.89
N ILE A 481 11.45 30.45 1.48
CA ILE A 481 10.28 29.88 2.11
C ILE A 481 9.49 29.08 1.08
N LEU A 482 9.19 27.80 1.37
CA LEU A 482 8.26 26.97 0.63
C LEU A 482 6.93 26.93 1.37
N THR A 483 5.85 27.27 0.69
CA THR A 483 4.50 27.21 1.25
C THR A 483 3.45 26.97 0.17
N ARG A 484 2.21 26.68 0.57
CA ARG A 484 1.07 26.67 -0.35
C ARG A 484 0.73 28.10 -0.75
N LYS A 485 0.24 28.29 -1.97
CA LYS A 485 -0.14 29.63 -2.46
C LYS A 485 -1.20 30.29 -1.58
N ARG A 486 -2.15 29.54 -1.04
CA ARG A 486 -3.18 30.06 -0.14
C ARG A 486 -2.64 30.64 1.17
N ASP A 487 -1.47 30.14 1.61
CA ASP A 487 -0.83 30.53 2.88
C ASP A 487 0.25 31.63 2.66
N ALA A 488 0.48 32.06 1.40
CA ALA A 488 1.53 33.03 1.04
C ALA A 488 1.29 34.42 1.63
N ASP A 489 0.01 34.84 1.74
CA ASP A 489 -0.34 36.14 2.33
C ASP A 489 -0.05 36.18 3.82
N ASP A 490 -0.22 35.08 4.53
CA ASP A 490 0.12 34.94 5.94
C ASP A 490 1.63 35.08 6.14
N VAL A 491 2.41 34.40 5.29
CA VAL A 491 3.87 34.49 5.28
C VAL A 491 4.31 35.93 5.02
N ASN A 492 3.68 36.61 4.04
CA ASN A 492 4.01 38.01 3.72
C ASN A 492 3.68 38.96 4.87
N ARG A 493 2.56 38.76 5.56
CA ARG A 493 2.20 39.54 6.76
C ARG A 493 3.19 39.35 7.91
N ALA A 494 3.65 38.09 8.13
CA ALA A 494 4.59 37.76 9.20
C ALA A 494 6.02 38.32 8.96
N LEU A 495 6.49 38.23 7.74
CA LEU A 495 7.89 38.60 7.39
C LEU A 495 8.05 40.03 6.87
N LYS A 496 6.96 40.72 6.47
CA LYS A 496 6.96 42.08 5.92
C LYS A 496 7.90 42.22 4.71
N LYS A 497 7.41 41.97 3.51
CA LYS A 497 8.09 41.98 2.22
C LYS A 497 8.81 40.65 1.87
N VAL A 498 8.06 39.71 1.34
CA VAL A 498 8.61 38.58 0.61
C VAL A 498 8.36 38.75 -0.89
N ASN A 499 9.28 38.25 -1.71
CA ASN A 499 9.15 38.24 -3.16
C ASN A 499 8.81 36.82 -3.63
N VAL A 500 7.87 36.67 -4.57
CA VAL A 500 7.60 35.38 -5.22
C VAL A 500 8.75 35.06 -6.17
N ILE A 501 9.44 33.94 -5.93
CA ILE A 501 10.54 33.47 -6.80
C ILE A 501 9.98 32.55 -7.88
N SER A 502 9.10 31.63 -7.51
CA SER A 502 8.44 30.72 -8.48
C SER A 502 7.17 30.13 -7.92
N GLU A 503 6.27 29.76 -8.82
CA GLU A 503 5.03 29.04 -8.53
C GLU A 503 5.00 27.72 -9.29
N HIS A 504 4.50 26.66 -8.64
CA HIS A 504 4.39 25.33 -9.21
C HIS A 504 3.05 24.69 -8.81
N LYS A 505 2.37 24.10 -9.77
CA LYS A 505 1.17 23.27 -9.50
C LYS A 505 1.62 21.82 -9.37
N ILE A 506 1.36 21.21 -8.20
CA ILE A 506 1.69 19.81 -7.90
C ILE A 506 0.41 19.09 -7.47
N GLY A 507 -0.13 18.26 -8.35
CA GLY A 507 -1.47 17.71 -8.20
C GLY A 507 -2.51 18.83 -8.12
N ASP A 508 -3.31 18.83 -7.06
CA ASP A 508 -4.34 19.86 -6.82
C ASP A 508 -3.82 21.05 -5.98
N THR A 509 -2.53 21.02 -5.61
CA THR A 509 -1.95 22.04 -4.73
C THR A 509 -1.05 22.98 -5.51
N GLN A 510 -1.28 24.28 -5.36
CA GLN A 510 -0.33 25.30 -5.82
C GLN A 510 0.68 25.57 -4.71
N MET A 511 1.96 25.35 -5.01
CA MET A 511 3.09 25.61 -4.13
C MET A 511 3.83 26.84 -4.63
N VAL A 512 4.35 27.66 -3.71
CA VAL A 512 5.14 28.85 -4.02
C VAL A 512 6.45 28.84 -3.28
N ILE A 513 7.51 29.28 -3.94
CA ILE A 513 8.78 29.64 -3.33
C ILE A 513 8.83 31.16 -3.17
N LEU A 514 8.99 31.58 -1.92
CA LEU A 514 9.12 32.98 -1.55
C LEU A 514 10.55 33.25 -1.09
N GLY A 515 11.10 34.39 -1.47
CA GLY A 515 12.38 34.90 -0.98
C GLY A 515 12.15 36.00 0.04
N TYR A 516 12.77 35.89 1.21
CA TYR A 516 12.85 36.96 2.20
C TYR A 516 14.27 37.51 2.24
N LYS A 517 14.39 38.81 2.20
CA LYS A 517 15.66 39.52 2.40
C LYS A 517 15.42 40.75 3.26
N ASN A 518 16.09 40.78 4.41
CA ASN A 518 16.09 41.94 5.26
C ASN A 518 16.90 43.04 4.56
N LYS A 519 16.22 44.08 4.09
CA LYS A 519 16.89 45.32 3.68
C LYS A 519 17.02 46.14 4.95
N GLY A 520 18.19 46.10 5.59
CA GLY A 520 18.52 46.86 6.77
C GLY A 520 17.99 48.28 6.79
#